data_76ccbf41b85e2ec2de0a9459ba334ec7
#
_entry.id   76ccbf41b85e2ec2de0a9459ba334ec7
#
_cell.length_a   1.000
_cell.length_b   1.000
_cell.length_c   1.000
_cell.angle_alpha   90.00
_cell.angle_beta   90.00
_cell.angle_gamma   90.00
#
_symmetry.space_group_name_H-M   'P 1'
#
loop_
_entity.id
_entity.type
_entity.pdbx_description
1 polymer ?
#
loop_
_entity_poly.entity_id
_entity_poly.type
_entity_poly.pdbx_seq_one_letter_code
_entity_poly.pdbx_strand_id
1 'polypeptide(L)'
;MMICWLTGQPGSGKTTLAKNIIDSLKNENPDIKIINLDGDDLRSINKNKDYSKEGRIKNISTAISIIRFLANKNYHCIVSIVAPYQFLRDELKEEFPFLEVYLHTTEIR
;
A
#
# COMPACT_ATOMS: atom_id res chain seq x y z
N MET A 1 7.30 6.89 -12.04
CA MET A 1 6.50 6.63 -10.85
C MET A 1 6.18 5.15 -10.77
N MET A 2 6.13 4.58 -9.57
CA MET A 2 5.89 3.16 -9.35
C MET A 2 4.96 2.99 -8.14
N ILE A 3 4.00 2.07 -8.24
CA ILE A 3 3.19 1.65 -7.10
C ILE A 3 3.73 0.30 -6.64
N CYS A 4 4.10 0.22 -5.37
CA CYS A 4 4.57 -1.02 -4.76
C CYS A 4 3.60 -1.43 -3.67
N TRP A 5 2.91 -2.55 -3.86
CA TRP A 5 1.93 -3.04 -2.90
C TRP A 5 2.50 -4.22 -2.14
N LEU A 6 2.65 -4.05 -0.85
CA LEU A 6 3.15 -5.09 0.04
C LEU A 6 1.96 -5.83 0.64
N THR A 7 1.86 -7.11 0.36
CA THR A 7 0.80 -7.95 0.90
C THR A 7 1.40 -8.99 1.84
N GLY A 8 0.58 -9.58 2.65
CA GLY A 8 1.01 -10.59 3.60
C GLY A 8 0.17 -10.57 4.85
N GLN A 9 0.41 -11.53 5.71
CA GLN A 9 -0.31 -11.64 6.97
C GLN A 9 0.12 -10.55 7.95
N PRO A 10 -0.73 -10.18 8.91
CA PRO A 10 -0.33 -9.28 9.98
C PRO A 10 0.92 -9.83 10.69
N GLY A 11 1.85 -8.95 11.01
CA GLY A 11 3.10 -9.36 11.64
C GLY A 11 4.16 -9.87 10.68
N SER A 12 3.95 -9.78 9.37
CA SER A 12 4.91 -10.22 8.37
C SER A 12 6.05 -9.23 8.13
N GLY A 13 6.00 -8.06 8.75
CA GLY A 13 7.03 -7.05 8.57
C GLY A 13 6.77 -6.04 7.46
N LYS A 14 5.54 -5.94 6.97
CA LYS A 14 5.19 -5.02 5.89
C LYS A 14 5.57 -3.57 6.20
N THR A 15 5.23 -3.11 7.39
CA THR A 15 5.49 -1.72 7.79
C THR A 15 6.99 -1.45 7.87
N THR A 16 7.75 -2.39 8.44
CA THR A 16 9.20 -2.26 8.54
C THR A 16 9.85 -2.25 7.16
N LEU A 17 9.42 -3.14 6.28
CA LEU A 17 9.95 -3.20 4.92
C LEU A 17 9.66 -1.91 4.16
N ALA A 18 8.43 -1.42 4.26
CA ALA A 18 8.04 -0.16 3.60
C ALA A 18 8.93 1.00 4.05
N LYS A 19 9.15 1.11 5.35
CA LYS A 19 10.02 2.15 5.90
C LYS A 19 11.44 2.03 5.39
N ASN A 20 11.98 0.81 5.35
CA ASN A 20 13.35 0.58 4.89
C ASN A 20 13.50 0.93 3.41
N ILE A 21 12.53 0.57 2.59
CA ILE A 21 12.55 0.89 1.17
C ILE A 21 12.56 2.42 0.98
N ILE A 22 11.69 3.13 1.68
CA ILE A 22 11.60 4.57 1.57
C ILE A 22 12.88 5.25 2.02
N ASP A 23 13.43 4.81 3.15
CA ASP A 23 14.67 5.37 3.67
C ASP A 23 15.83 5.17 2.70
N SER A 24 15.95 3.99 2.08
CA SER A 24 16.98 3.72 1.10
C SER A 24 16.84 4.60 -0.13
N LEU A 25 15.64 4.75 -0.64
CA LEU A 25 15.40 5.57 -1.83
C LEU A 25 15.65 7.04 -1.56
N LYS A 26 15.29 7.53 -0.38
CA LYS A 26 15.55 8.92 -0.01
C LYS A 26 17.02 9.19 0.23
N ASN A 27 17.78 8.20 0.67
CA ASN A 27 19.24 8.36 0.80
C ASN A 27 19.90 8.52 -0.57
N GLU A 28 19.42 7.80 -1.58
CA GLU A 28 19.95 7.91 -2.94
C GLU A 28 19.48 9.16 -3.65
N ASN A 29 18.22 9.55 -3.40
CA ASN A 29 17.62 10.71 -4.05
C ASN A 29 16.73 11.44 -3.03
N PRO A 30 17.30 12.44 -2.30
CA PRO A 30 16.53 13.17 -1.28
C PRO A 30 15.28 13.86 -1.79
N ASP A 31 15.24 14.16 -3.08
CA ASP A 31 14.09 14.86 -3.69
C ASP A 31 13.02 13.90 -4.20
N ILE A 32 13.17 12.60 -4.00
CA ILE A 32 12.20 11.64 -4.48
C ILE A 32 10.83 11.88 -3.85
N LYS A 33 9.80 11.85 -4.69
CA LYS A 33 8.41 11.97 -4.23
C LYS A 33 7.89 10.57 -3.95
N ILE A 34 7.85 10.18 -2.70
CA ILE A 34 7.42 8.85 -2.29
C ILE A 34 6.60 8.94 -1.01
N ILE A 35 5.49 8.21 -0.98
CA ILE A 35 4.58 8.18 0.14
C ILE A 35 4.28 6.74 0.53
N ASN A 36 4.23 6.50 1.83
CA ASN A 36 3.78 5.24 2.39
C ASN A 36 2.33 5.39 2.84
N LEU A 37 1.48 4.47 2.39
CA LEU A 37 0.08 4.41 2.82
C LEU A 37 -0.16 3.06 3.47
N ASP A 38 -0.50 3.05 4.74
CA ASP A 38 -0.77 1.82 5.47
C ASP A 38 -2.21 1.77 5.99
N GLY A 39 -2.57 0.66 6.64
CA GLY A 39 -3.92 0.46 7.13
C GLY A 39 -4.32 1.46 8.21
N ASP A 40 -3.36 1.89 9.04
CA ASP A 40 -3.64 2.87 10.08
C ASP A 40 -3.96 4.24 9.49
N ASP A 41 -3.21 4.64 8.47
CA ASP A 41 -3.49 5.87 7.73
C ASP A 41 -4.89 5.84 7.13
N LEU A 42 -5.25 4.72 6.55
CA LEU A 42 -6.54 4.57 5.90
C LEU A 42 -7.68 4.65 6.92
N ARG A 43 -7.52 4.01 8.07
CA ARG A 43 -8.52 4.08 9.14
C ARG A 43 -8.67 5.50 9.67
N SER A 44 -7.57 6.23 9.77
CA SER A 44 -7.57 7.61 10.21
C SER A 44 -8.34 8.51 9.24
N ILE A 45 -8.15 8.29 7.95
CA ILE A 45 -8.82 9.10 6.91
C ILE A 45 -10.32 8.80 6.86
N ASN A 46 -10.70 7.54 6.82
CA ASN A 46 -12.10 7.15 6.66
C ASN A 46 -12.90 7.19 7.95
N LYS A 47 -12.24 6.95 9.08
CA LYS A 47 -12.93 6.76 10.37
C LYS A 47 -13.99 5.67 10.30
N ASN A 48 -13.84 4.75 9.38
CA ASN A 48 -14.77 3.66 9.16
C ASN A 48 -14.34 2.45 9.97
N LYS A 49 -15.20 2.06 10.92
CA LYS A 49 -14.94 0.91 11.80
C LYS A 49 -15.74 -0.32 11.39
N ASP A 50 -16.29 -0.33 10.21
CA ASP A 50 -17.06 -1.45 9.69
C ASP A 50 -16.10 -2.53 9.19
N TYR A 51 -16.08 -3.66 9.88
CA TYR A 51 -15.21 -4.79 9.53
C TYR A 51 -15.90 -5.82 8.65
N SER A 52 -17.10 -5.52 8.18
CA SER A 52 -17.78 -6.39 7.21
C SER A 52 -17.04 -6.37 5.87
N LYS A 53 -17.41 -7.30 4.97
CA LYS A 53 -16.84 -7.32 3.63
C LYS A 53 -17.06 -5.99 2.91
N GLU A 54 -18.25 -5.43 3.03
CA GLU A 54 -18.59 -4.16 2.38
C GLU A 54 -17.75 -3.01 2.91
N GLY A 55 -17.57 -2.95 4.23
CA GLY A 55 -16.74 -1.93 4.85
C GLY A 55 -15.28 -2.03 4.44
N ARG A 56 -14.76 -3.25 4.34
CA ARG A 56 -13.39 -3.49 3.89
C ARG A 56 -13.19 -3.06 2.45
N ILE A 57 -14.15 -3.40 1.58
CA ILE A 57 -14.08 -3.00 0.17
C ILE A 57 -14.11 -1.49 0.06
N LYS A 58 -14.96 -0.82 0.83
CA LYS A 58 -15.04 0.63 0.84
C LYS A 58 -13.71 1.26 1.25
N ASN A 59 -13.07 0.74 2.30
CA ASN A 59 -11.79 1.24 2.75
C ASN A 59 -10.70 1.07 1.69
N ILE A 60 -10.66 -0.09 1.05
CA ILE A 60 -9.67 -0.36 0.00
C ILE A 60 -9.94 0.50 -1.23
N SER A 61 -11.20 0.69 -1.58
CA SER A 61 -11.58 1.57 -2.71
C SER A 61 -11.14 3.00 -2.46
N THR A 62 -11.25 3.48 -1.21
CA THR A 62 -10.75 4.80 -0.84
C THR A 62 -9.23 4.86 -1.00
N ALA A 63 -8.53 3.82 -0.55
CA ALA A 63 -7.08 3.76 -0.72
C ALA A 63 -6.68 3.82 -2.18
N ILE A 64 -7.37 3.09 -3.04
CA ILE A 64 -7.10 3.08 -4.48
C ILE A 64 -7.29 4.46 -5.08
N SER A 65 -8.33 5.18 -4.67
CA SER A 65 -8.57 6.55 -5.14
C SER A 65 -7.43 7.48 -4.73
N ILE A 66 -6.95 7.36 -3.50
CA ILE A 66 -5.83 8.16 -3.01
C ILE A 66 -4.56 7.83 -3.78
N ILE A 67 -4.28 6.55 -3.99
CA ILE A 67 -3.10 6.10 -4.73
C ILE A 67 -3.13 6.62 -6.16
N ARG A 68 -4.29 6.53 -6.82
CA ARG A 68 -4.45 7.03 -8.18
C ARG A 68 -4.17 8.53 -8.24
N PHE A 69 -4.67 9.29 -7.28
CA PHE A 69 -4.42 10.72 -7.21
C PHE A 69 -2.91 11.01 -7.09
N LEU A 70 -2.25 10.33 -6.17
CA LEU A 70 -0.82 10.52 -5.93
C LEU A 70 0.02 10.09 -7.15
N ALA A 71 -0.34 8.98 -7.76
CA ALA A 71 0.36 8.48 -8.94
C ALA A 71 0.24 9.47 -10.10
N ASN A 72 -0.92 10.07 -10.28
CA ASN A 72 -1.11 11.10 -11.30
C ASN A 72 -0.30 12.37 -11.03
N LYS A 73 0.14 12.56 -9.79
CA LYS A 73 1.04 13.65 -9.41
C LYS A 73 2.50 13.21 -9.40
N ASN A 74 2.82 12.05 -9.98
CA ASN A 74 4.15 11.47 -10.07
C ASN A 74 4.76 11.10 -8.72
N TYR A 75 3.93 10.75 -7.76
CA TYR A 75 4.40 10.18 -6.51
C TYR A 75 4.55 8.67 -6.63
N HIS A 76 5.66 8.16 -6.11
CA HIS A 76 5.79 6.73 -5.87
C HIS A 76 4.99 6.39 -4.62
N CYS A 77 4.30 5.27 -4.64
CA CYS A 77 3.48 4.84 -3.52
C CYS A 77 3.92 3.48 -3.03
N ILE A 78 4.21 3.39 -1.73
CA ILE A 78 4.42 2.11 -1.07
C ILE A 78 3.16 1.85 -0.25
N VAL A 79 2.45 0.78 -0.56
CA VAL A 79 1.16 0.48 0.07
C VAL A 79 1.29 -0.75 0.94
N SER A 80 0.93 -0.64 2.21
CA SER A 80 1.03 -1.71 3.20
C SER A 80 -0.33 -1.96 3.82
N ILE A 81 -1.25 -2.46 3.03
CA ILE A 81 -2.64 -2.69 3.45
C ILE A 81 -3.00 -4.14 3.15
N VAL A 82 -3.64 -4.80 4.11
CA VAL A 82 -4.20 -6.12 3.87
C VAL A 82 -5.37 -5.97 2.91
N ALA A 83 -5.23 -6.49 1.71
CA ALA A 83 -6.21 -6.35 0.66
C ALA A 83 -6.45 -7.69 -0.02
N PRO A 84 -7.35 -8.52 0.53
CA PRO A 84 -7.58 -9.85 -0.03
C PRO A 84 -8.32 -9.83 -1.36
N TYR A 85 -8.88 -8.70 -1.74
CA TYR A 85 -9.68 -8.59 -2.97
C TYR A 85 -8.82 -8.12 -4.13
N GLN A 86 -8.27 -9.07 -4.86
CA GLN A 86 -7.35 -8.79 -5.95
C GLN A 86 -7.95 -7.89 -7.04
N PHE A 87 -9.25 -8.03 -7.30
CA PHE A 87 -9.89 -7.24 -8.35
C PHE A 87 -9.76 -5.73 -8.11
N LEU A 88 -9.65 -5.32 -6.84
CA LEU A 88 -9.49 -3.90 -6.52
C LEU A 88 -8.08 -3.40 -6.87
N ARG A 89 -7.07 -4.28 -6.77
CA ARG A 89 -5.71 -3.92 -7.14
C ARG A 89 -5.50 -3.96 -8.64
N ASP A 90 -6.26 -4.78 -9.35
CA ASP A 90 -6.11 -4.97 -10.80
C ASP A 90 -6.36 -3.67 -11.56
N GLU A 91 -7.22 -2.80 -11.06
CA GLU A 91 -7.44 -1.50 -11.67
C GLU A 91 -6.15 -0.68 -11.75
N LEU A 92 -5.37 -0.68 -10.69
CA LEU A 92 -4.12 0.06 -10.67
C LEU A 92 -3.05 -0.59 -11.53
N LYS A 93 -3.06 -1.92 -11.62
CA LYS A 93 -2.12 -2.64 -12.46
C LYS A 93 -2.27 -2.28 -13.94
N GLU A 94 -3.49 -2.02 -14.37
CA GLU A 94 -3.75 -1.64 -15.75
C GLU A 94 -3.35 -0.21 -16.06
N GLU A 95 -3.40 0.68 -15.07
CA GLU A 95 -3.17 2.10 -15.26
C GLU A 95 -1.72 2.54 -15.04
N PHE A 96 -0.98 1.86 -14.16
CA PHE A 96 0.32 2.32 -13.70
C PHE A 96 1.33 1.18 -13.58
N PRO A 97 2.63 1.50 -13.64
CA PRO A 97 3.65 0.53 -13.23
C PRO A 97 3.38 0.06 -11.81
N PHE A 98 3.29 -1.25 -11.63
CA PHE A 98 2.81 -1.84 -10.38
C PHE A 98 3.68 -3.03 -10.01
N LEU A 99 4.18 -3.03 -8.78
CA LEU A 99 4.92 -4.16 -8.23
C LEU A 99 4.16 -4.69 -7.02
N GLU A 100 3.81 -5.96 -7.05
CA GLU A 100 3.14 -6.62 -5.94
C GLU A 100 4.13 -7.54 -5.26
N VAL A 101 4.36 -7.33 -3.96
CA VAL A 101 5.30 -8.10 -3.16
C VAL A 101 4.54 -8.81 -2.06
N TYR A 102 4.62 -10.13 -2.05
CA TYR A 102 4.00 -10.94 -1.01
C TYR A 102 5.03 -11.26 0.06
N LEU A 103 4.78 -10.82 1.28
CA LEU A 103 5.63 -11.11 2.41
C LEU A 103 5.13 -12.37 3.10
N HIS A 104 5.97 -13.36 3.08
CA HIS A 104 5.67 -14.66 3.64
C HIS A 104 6.46 -14.84 4.92
N THR A 105 5.75 -15.04 6.02
CA THR A 105 6.42 -15.31 7.29
C THR A 105 6.90 -16.74 7.30
N THR A 106 8.20 -16.92 7.22
CA THR A 106 8.80 -18.25 7.26
C THR A 106 9.38 -18.56 8.63
N GLU A 107 9.06 -17.74 9.58
CA GLU A 107 9.64 -17.87 10.90
C GLU A 107 9.15 -19.13 11.58
N ILE A 108 10.10 -19.92 12.02
CA ILE A 108 9.83 -21.17 12.71
C ILE A 108 10.08 -20.96 14.20
N ARG A 109 9.09 -21.30 14.96
CA ARG A 109 9.16 -21.18 16.42
C ARG A 109 9.37 -22.52 17.05
#